data_06b5b5edb8f9496e0c14d21fa9889e64
#
_entry.id   06b5b5edb8f9496e0c14d21fa9889e64
#
_cell.length_a   1.000
_cell.length_b   1.000
_cell.length_c   1.000
_cell.angle_alpha   90.00
_cell.angle_beta   90.00
_cell.angle_gamma   90.00
#
_symmetry.space_group_name_H-M   'P 1'
#
loop_
_entity.id
_entity.type
_entity.pdbx_description
1 polymer ?
#
loop_
_entity_poly.entity_id
_entity_poly.type
_entity_poly.pdbx_seq_one_letter_code
_entity_poly.pdbx_strand_id
1 'polypeptide(L)'
;MPLRGKILNTWELESTEIIKSQEIKNLSTAIGVLPGNPDTSMLRYGKICILADADSDGLHIATLLCALFLQHYKPLVQEGRIYVSMPPLYRIDAAKEVFYALDDVQRDTIVKELKSRKGKPKINIQRFKGLGEMLSLIHISEPTRLGM
;
A
#
# COMPACT_ATOMS: atom_id res chain seq x y z
N MET A 1 -1.51 12.13 1.71
CA MET A 1 -1.80 12.84 0.45
C MET A 1 -2.61 11.92 -0.46
N PRO A 2 -3.80 12.29 -0.87
CA PRO A 2 -4.60 11.49 -1.80
C PRO A 2 -4.10 11.66 -3.24
N LEU A 3 -4.09 10.56 -4.01
CA LEU A 3 -3.87 10.54 -5.45
C LEU A 3 -5.21 10.33 -6.17
N ARG A 4 -5.41 11.03 -7.29
CA ARG A 4 -6.66 10.97 -8.07
C ARG A 4 -6.61 9.93 -9.19
N GLY A 5 -5.82 8.91 -9.06
CA GLY A 5 -5.69 7.85 -10.05
C GLY A 5 -4.24 7.46 -10.31
N LYS A 6 -4.01 6.86 -11.47
CA LYS A 6 -2.69 6.39 -11.87
C LYS A 6 -1.78 7.56 -12.22
N ILE A 7 -0.55 7.52 -11.70
CA ILE A 7 0.49 8.49 -12.09
C ILE A 7 1.14 8.05 -13.41
N LEU A 8 1.93 8.96 -14.00
CA LEU A 8 2.78 8.67 -15.13
C LEU A 8 3.72 7.50 -14.82
N ASN A 9 3.95 6.62 -15.82
CA ASN A 9 5.02 5.62 -15.72
C ASN A 9 6.38 6.32 -15.88
N THR A 10 7.15 6.34 -14.80
CA THR A 10 8.39 7.12 -14.68
C THR A 10 9.65 6.30 -14.90
N TRP A 11 9.53 4.99 -15.17
CA TRP A 11 10.67 4.07 -15.14
C TRP A 11 11.74 4.41 -16.17
N GLU A 12 11.34 4.78 -17.39
CA GLU A 12 12.24 5.08 -18.51
C GLU A 12 12.47 6.59 -18.73
N LEU A 13 11.91 7.43 -17.86
CA LEU A 13 12.01 8.89 -17.99
C LEU A 13 13.08 9.47 -17.09
N GLU A 14 13.65 10.59 -17.50
CA GLU A 14 14.58 11.35 -16.68
C GLU A 14 13.87 12.12 -15.56
N SER A 15 14.55 12.34 -14.45
CA SER A 15 13.99 13.06 -13.29
C SER A 15 13.54 14.49 -13.64
N THR A 16 14.22 15.13 -14.58
CA THR A 16 13.85 16.46 -15.09
C THR A 16 12.56 16.47 -15.93
N GLU A 17 12.22 15.33 -16.51
CA GLU A 17 10.99 15.18 -17.30
C GLU A 17 9.78 14.91 -16.42
N ILE A 18 9.93 14.01 -15.44
CA ILE A 18 8.82 13.60 -14.59
C ILE A 18 8.30 14.73 -13.70
N ILE A 19 9.16 15.68 -13.33
CA ILE A 19 8.76 16.84 -12.53
C ILE A 19 7.78 17.78 -13.25
N LYS A 20 7.59 17.60 -14.54
CA LYS A 20 6.56 18.33 -15.31
C LYS A 20 5.15 17.85 -14.96
N SER A 21 5.01 16.61 -14.47
CA SER A 21 3.72 16.09 -13.99
C SER A 21 3.29 16.78 -12.70
N GLN A 22 2.04 17.24 -12.65
CA GLN A 22 1.50 17.92 -11.48
C GLN A 22 1.45 17.03 -10.24
N GLU A 23 1.11 15.77 -10.41
CA GLU A 23 1.09 14.78 -9.31
C GLU A 23 2.47 14.59 -8.72
N ILE A 24 3.49 14.52 -9.56
CA ILE A 24 4.90 14.37 -9.10
C ILE A 24 5.39 15.64 -8.41
N LYS A 25 5.03 16.82 -8.91
CA LYS A 25 5.30 18.10 -8.24
C LYS A 25 4.67 18.14 -6.85
N ASN A 26 3.40 17.77 -6.77
CA ASN A 26 2.66 17.76 -5.51
C ASN A 26 3.29 16.78 -4.51
N LEU A 27 3.66 15.58 -4.98
CA LEU A 27 4.33 14.58 -4.17
C LEU A 27 5.70 15.08 -3.68
N SER A 28 6.52 15.64 -4.57
CA SER A 28 7.84 16.19 -4.24
C SER A 28 7.76 17.30 -3.21
N THR A 29 6.78 18.19 -3.37
CA THR A 29 6.51 19.26 -2.41
C THR A 29 6.08 18.70 -1.05
N ALA A 30 5.20 17.71 -1.04
CA ALA A 30 4.70 17.09 0.19
C ALA A 30 5.81 16.41 0.98
N ILE A 31 6.69 15.65 0.33
CA ILE A 31 7.78 14.92 0.99
C ILE A 31 9.03 15.78 1.23
N GLY A 32 9.19 16.89 0.51
CA GLY A 32 10.31 17.82 0.67
C GLY A 32 11.59 17.42 -0.09
N VAL A 33 11.51 16.49 -1.01
CA VAL A 33 12.65 16.01 -1.83
C VAL A 33 12.25 15.98 -3.29
N LEU A 34 13.09 16.52 -4.17
CA LEU A 34 12.89 16.47 -5.62
C LEU A 34 13.35 15.12 -6.21
N PRO A 35 12.73 14.67 -7.31
CA PRO A 35 13.18 13.46 -8.00
C PRO A 35 14.64 13.60 -8.45
N GLY A 36 15.42 12.55 -8.27
CA GLY A 36 16.84 12.52 -8.64
C GLY A 36 17.78 13.29 -7.70
N ASN A 37 17.28 13.96 -6.68
CA ASN A 37 18.11 14.66 -5.71
C ASN A 37 18.68 13.67 -4.67
N PRO A 38 20.00 13.56 -4.50
CA PRO A 38 20.60 12.71 -3.48
C PRO A 38 20.49 13.28 -2.06
N ASP A 39 20.20 14.57 -1.92
CA ASP A 39 20.08 15.23 -0.62
C ASP A 39 18.68 15.03 -0.04
N THR A 40 18.62 14.35 1.10
CA THR A 40 17.40 14.08 1.86
C THR A 40 17.25 14.95 3.10
N SER A 41 18.09 15.97 3.28
CA SER A 41 18.09 16.83 4.48
C SER A 41 16.79 17.59 4.68
N MET A 42 16.08 17.89 3.60
CA MET A 42 14.78 18.57 3.63
C MET A 42 13.57 17.64 3.70
N LEU A 43 13.80 16.35 3.85
CA LEU A 43 12.72 15.36 4.00
C LEU A 43 11.83 15.69 5.19
N ARG A 44 10.52 15.76 4.95
CA ARG A 44 9.54 16.20 5.95
C ARG A 44 8.97 15.05 6.79
N TYR A 45 9.11 13.82 6.35
CA TYR A 45 8.52 12.64 6.98
C TYR A 45 9.56 11.54 7.19
N GLY A 46 9.51 10.88 8.33
CA GLY A 46 10.40 9.76 8.63
C GLY A 46 10.08 8.50 7.84
N LYS A 47 8.81 8.29 7.52
CA LYS A 47 8.30 7.14 6.76
C LYS A 47 7.25 7.60 5.76
N ILE A 48 7.27 7.00 4.58
CA ILE A 48 6.29 7.21 3.52
C ILE A 48 5.65 5.86 3.23
N CYS A 49 4.35 5.76 3.40
CA CYS A 49 3.61 4.52 3.19
C CYS A 49 2.66 4.65 2.00
N ILE A 50 2.79 3.76 1.04
CA ILE A 50 1.90 3.64 -0.12
C ILE A 50 0.69 2.80 0.30
N LEU A 51 -0.50 3.40 0.22
CA LEU A 51 -1.78 2.75 0.51
C LEU A 51 -2.61 2.72 -0.76
N ALA A 52 -3.05 1.54 -1.16
CA ALA A 52 -3.89 1.35 -2.33
C ALA A 52 -4.98 0.30 -2.05
N ASP A 53 -6.07 0.35 -2.81
CA ASP A 53 -7.13 -0.65 -2.71
C ASP A 53 -6.62 -2.05 -3.09
N ALA A 54 -7.24 -3.08 -2.51
CA ALA A 54 -6.88 -4.48 -2.75
C ALA A 54 -7.50 -5.02 -4.05
N ASP A 55 -7.45 -4.26 -5.13
CA ASP A 55 -7.92 -4.63 -6.47
C ASP A 55 -6.81 -4.47 -7.53
N SER A 56 -7.11 -4.79 -8.78
CA SER A 56 -6.13 -4.69 -9.87
C SER A 56 -5.69 -3.26 -10.14
N ASP A 57 -6.58 -2.27 -10.02
CA ASP A 57 -6.25 -0.85 -10.19
C ASP A 57 -5.38 -0.35 -9.06
N GLY A 58 -5.69 -0.73 -7.82
CA GLY A 58 -4.87 -0.41 -6.64
C GLY A 58 -3.46 -1.00 -6.73
N LEU A 59 -3.34 -2.24 -7.19
CA LEU A 59 -2.05 -2.88 -7.42
C LEU A 59 -1.25 -2.14 -8.51
N HIS A 60 -1.89 -1.72 -9.59
CA HIS A 60 -1.24 -0.95 -10.65
C HIS A 60 -0.75 0.43 -10.15
N ILE A 61 -1.58 1.14 -9.39
CA ILE A 61 -1.20 2.42 -8.76
C ILE A 61 0.00 2.23 -7.83
N ALA A 62 -0.03 1.22 -6.96
CA ALA A 62 1.09 0.90 -6.07
C ALA A 62 2.37 0.57 -6.84
N THR A 63 2.28 -0.19 -7.93
CA THR A 63 3.41 -0.54 -8.79
C THR A 63 4.03 0.71 -9.43
N LEU A 64 3.23 1.63 -9.94
CA LEU A 64 3.71 2.89 -10.53
C LEU A 64 4.41 3.77 -9.49
N LEU A 65 3.90 3.83 -8.27
CA LEU A 65 4.55 4.55 -7.17
C LEU A 65 5.84 3.88 -6.72
N CYS A 66 5.88 2.56 -6.64
CA CYS A 66 7.11 1.82 -6.36
C CYS A 66 8.18 2.09 -7.42
N ALA A 67 7.81 2.07 -8.70
CA ALA A 67 8.71 2.40 -9.81
C ALA A 67 9.26 3.82 -9.68
N LEU A 68 8.42 4.79 -9.34
CA LEU A 68 8.83 6.17 -9.10
C LEU A 68 9.89 6.26 -8.00
N PHE A 69 9.65 5.67 -6.84
CA PHE A 69 10.57 5.73 -5.71
C PHE A 69 11.88 4.97 -5.98
N LEU A 70 11.80 3.79 -6.55
CA LEU A 70 12.99 2.98 -6.88
C LEU A 70 13.91 3.65 -7.91
N GLN A 71 13.34 4.34 -8.89
CA GLN A 71 14.09 4.96 -9.98
C GLN A 71 14.54 6.39 -9.66
N HIS A 72 13.71 7.20 -9.04
CA HIS A 72 13.91 8.65 -8.89
C HIS A 72 14.13 9.13 -7.45
N TYR A 73 13.91 8.27 -6.46
CA TYR A 73 14.10 8.55 -5.04
C TYR A 73 14.94 7.45 -4.36
N LYS A 74 15.99 7.01 -5.03
CA LYS A 74 16.87 5.94 -4.53
C LYS A 74 17.38 6.17 -3.10
N PRO A 75 17.80 7.37 -2.68
CA PRO A 75 18.22 7.60 -1.30
C PRO A 75 17.15 7.28 -0.27
N LEU A 76 15.88 7.60 -0.53
CA LEU A 76 14.78 7.29 0.38
C LEU A 76 14.54 5.79 0.53
N VAL A 77 14.69 5.04 -0.58
CA VAL A 77 14.58 3.58 -0.56
C VAL A 77 15.76 2.97 0.19
N GLN A 78 16.98 3.45 -0.06
CA GLN A 78 18.19 2.98 0.62
C GLN A 78 18.16 3.24 2.12
N GLU A 79 17.63 4.38 2.56
CA GLU A 79 17.43 4.71 3.97
C GLU A 79 16.27 3.94 4.62
N GLY A 80 15.52 3.17 3.85
CA GLY A 80 14.40 2.37 4.34
C GLY A 80 13.19 3.18 4.76
N ARG A 81 12.90 4.26 4.06
CA ARG A 81 11.80 5.17 4.39
C ARG A 81 10.51 4.90 3.63
N ILE A 82 10.55 4.05 2.60
CA ILE A 82 9.40 3.75 1.75
C ILE A 82 8.80 2.40 2.13
N TYR A 83 7.50 2.40 2.36
CA TYR A 83 6.71 1.24 2.76
C TYR A 83 5.51 1.07 1.84
N VAL A 84 5.11 -0.16 1.63
CA VAL A 84 3.87 -0.50 0.90
C VAL A 84 2.96 -1.26 1.86
N SER A 85 1.71 -0.82 1.96
CA SER A 85 0.69 -1.53 2.71
C SER A 85 -0.21 -2.30 1.74
N MET A 86 -0.34 -3.60 1.96
CA MET A 86 -1.27 -4.46 1.24
C MET A 86 -2.48 -4.69 2.15
N PRO A 87 -3.59 -3.95 1.94
CA PRO A 87 -4.78 -4.13 2.77
C PRO A 87 -5.39 -5.51 2.53
N PRO A 88 -6.00 -6.12 3.55
CA PRO A 88 -6.69 -7.39 3.39
C PRO A 88 -7.90 -7.24 2.47
N LEU A 89 -8.20 -8.30 1.73
CA LEU A 89 -9.36 -8.35 0.83
C LEU A 89 -10.64 -8.78 1.57
N TYR A 90 -10.49 -9.56 2.64
CA TYR A 90 -11.62 -10.13 3.39
C TYR A 90 -11.49 -9.92 4.89
N ARG A 91 -12.63 -9.71 5.53
CA ARG A 91 -12.82 -9.83 6.97
C ARG A 91 -13.71 -11.04 7.24
N ILE A 92 -13.29 -11.89 8.19
CA ILE A 92 -14.01 -13.09 8.59
C ILE A 92 -14.33 -13.00 10.07
N ASP A 93 -15.59 -12.89 10.39
CA ASP A 93 -16.05 -12.89 11.79
C ASP A 93 -16.53 -14.30 12.17
N ALA A 94 -15.97 -14.83 13.25
CA ALA A 94 -16.34 -16.14 13.81
C ALA A 94 -16.53 -16.02 15.33
N ALA A 95 -17.77 -15.97 15.78
CA ALA A 95 -18.15 -15.70 17.17
C ALA A 95 -17.56 -14.37 17.66
N LYS A 96 -16.59 -14.40 18.59
CA LYS A 96 -15.92 -13.20 19.12
C LYS A 96 -14.58 -12.91 18.46
N GLU A 97 -14.15 -13.78 17.55
CA GLU A 97 -12.86 -13.64 16.86
C GLU A 97 -13.03 -13.01 15.49
N VAL A 98 -12.06 -12.21 15.09
CA VAL A 98 -12.01 -11.55 13.78
C VAL A 98 -10.71 -11.93 13.08
N PHE A 99 -10.82 -12.38 11.85
CA PHE A 99 -9.68 -12.74 11.00
C PHE A 99 -9.69 -11.90 9.74
N TYR A 100 -8.50 -11.65 9.19
CA TYR A 100 -8.33 -10.96 7.93
C TYR A 100 -7.59 -11.85 6.94
N ALA A 101 -8.03 -11.85 5.68
CA ALA A 101 -7.41 -12.58 4.59
C ALA A 101 -7.00 -11.63 3.47
N LEU A 102 -5.77 -11.78 2.98
CA LEU A 102 -5.23 -10.96 1.90
C LEU A 102 -5.77 -11.37 0.53
N ASP A 103 -6.11 -12.64 0.38
CA ASP A 103 -6.58 -13.23 -0.87
C ASP A 103 -7.60 -14.36 -0.63
N ASP A 104 -8.10 -14.93 -1.72
CA ASP A 104 -9.07 -16.03 -1.71
C ASP A 104 -8.50 -17.29 -1.05
N VAL A 105 -7.22 -17.58 -1.24
CA VAL A 105 -6.56 -18.78 -0.68
C VAL A 105 -6.49 -18.71 0.83
N GLN A 106 -6.07 -17.57 1.37
CA GLN A 106 -6.06 -17.36 2.82
C GLN A 106 -7.47 -17.41 3.42
N ARG A 107 -8.44 -16.78 2.75
CA ARG A 107 -9.85 -16.85 3.17
C ARG A 107 -10.32 -18.29 3.29
N ASP A 108 -10.10 -19.09 2.26
CA ASP A 108 -10.57 -20.48 2.22
C ASP A 108 -9.86 -21.34 3.29
N THR A 109 -8.58 -21.10 3.52
CA THR A 109 -7.80 -21.75 4.58
C THR A 109 -8.35 -21.45 5.97
N ILE A 110 -8.61 -20.17 6.25
CA ILE A 110 -9.18 -19.73 7.53
C ILE A 110 -10.58 -20.31 7.74
N VAL A 111 -11.43 -20.26 6.72
CA VAL A 111 -12.78 -20.80 6.77
C VAL A 111 -12.77 -22.30 7.02
N LYS A 112 -11.88 -23.04 6.35
CA LYS A 112 -11.72 -24.49 6.55
C LYS A 112 -11.30 -24.82 7.98
N GLU A 113 -10.34 -24.08 8.52
CA GLU A 113 -9.90 -24.24 9.90
C GLU A 113 -11.04 -23.96 10.90
N LEU A 114 -11.77 -22.87 10.71
CA LEU A 114 -12.90 -22.49 11.57
C LEU A 114 -14.01 -23.54 11.54
N LYS A 115 -14.33 -24.12 10.37
CA LYS A 115 -15.33 -25.17 10.22
C LYS A 115 -14.92 -26.50 10.90
N SER A 116 -13.63 -26.73 11.05
CA SER A 116 -13.10 -27.93 11.73
C SER A 116 -13.12 -27.83 13.25
N ARG A 117 -13.31 -26.62 13.81
CA ARG A 117 -13.35 -26.40 15.26
C ARG A 117 -14.62 -27.00 15.89
N LYS A 118 -14.46 -27.52 17.13
CA LYS A 118 -15.60 -27.96 17.94
C LYS A 118 -16.54 -26.77 18.21
N GLY A 119 -17.86 -26.99 18.03
CA GLY A 119 -18.88 -25.96 18.22
C GLY A 119 -19.30 -25.20 16.96
N LYS A 120 -18.64 -25.45 15.84
CA LYS A 120 -18.98 -24.87 14.51
C LYS A 120 -19.43 -23.41 14.60
N PRO A 121 -18.55 -22.44 14.83
CA PRO A 121 -18.93 -21.06 15.00
C PRO A 121 -19.62 -20.53 13.73
N LYS A 122 -20.60 -19.66 13.90
CA LYS A 122 -21.21 -18.96 12.77
C LYS A 122 -20.16 -18.07 12.12
N ILE A 123 -19.92 -18.25 10.83
CA ILE A 123 -18.95 -17.51 10.06
C ILE A 123 -19.64 -16.49 9.20
N ASN A 124 -19.22 -15.22 9.31
CA ASN A 124 -19.61 -14.15 8.42
C ASN A 124 -18.39 -13.62 7.67
N ILE A 125 -18.49 -13.54 6.34
CA ILE A 125 -17.39 -13.10 5.47
C ILE A 125 -17.81 -11.79 4.82
N GLN A 126 -17.01 -10.74 5.03
CA GLN A 126 -17.16 -9.45 4.38
C GLN A 126 -15.99 -9.21 3.44
N ARG A 127 -16.28 -8.85 2.18
CA ARG A 127 -15.26 -8.43 1.22
C ARG A 127 -15.10 -6.91 1.28
N PHE A 128 -13.87 -6.44 1.38
CA PHE A 128 -13.54 -5.03 1.24
C PHE A 128 -13.43 -4.65 -0.23
N LYS A 129 -14.15 -3.63 -0.64
CA LYS A 129 -14.09 -3.09 -2.01
C LYS A 129 -13.09 -1.95 -2.16
N GLY A 130 -12.70 -1.31 -1.04
CA GLY A 130 -11.76 -0.21 -1.02
C GLY A 130 -11.33 0.16 0.39
N LEU A 131 -10.36 1.04 0.49
CA LEU A 131 -9.80 1.51 1.78
C LEU A 131 -10.85 2.16 2.69
N GLY A 132 -11.85 2.80 2.11
CA GLY A 132 -12.91 3.48 2.86
C GLY A 132 -13.80 2.56 3.67
N GLU A 133 -13.83 1.27 3.40
CA GLU A 133 -14.61 0.28 4.16
C GLU A 133 -13.88 -0.24 5.41
N MET A 134 -12.61 0.12 5.57
CA MET A 134 -11.80 -0.30 6.71
C MET A 134 -11.89 0.71 7.85
N LEU A 135 -12.13 0.21 9.06
CA LEU A 135 -12.19 1.06 10.26
C LEU A 135 -10.83 1.62 10.64
N SER A 136 -9.76 0.84 10.45
CA SER A 136 -8.40 1.28 10.72
C SER A 136 -7.39 0.41 9.97
N LEU A 137 -6.61 1.01 9.09
CA LEU A 137 -5.51 0.33 8.39
C LEU A 137 -4.33 0.00 9.30
N ILE A 138 -4.09 0.81 10.32
CA ILE A 138 -2.96 0.64 11.25
C ILE A 138 -3.08 -0.67 12.02
N HIS A 139 -4.32 -1.07 12.36
CA HIS A 139 -4.59 -2.30 13.11
C HIS A 139 -4.86 -3.52 12.24
N ILE A 140 -5.06 -3.35 10.92
CA ILE A 140 -5.48 -4.41 10.00
C ILE A 140 -4.33 -4.89 9.14
N SER A 141 -3.47 -4.00 8.67
CA SER A 141 -2.36 -4.33 7.78
C SER A 141 -1.04 -3.76 8.26
N GLU A 142 0.00 -4.58 8.13
CA GLU A 142 1.38 -4.15 8.38
C GLU A 142 2.04 -3.78 7.05
N PRO A 143 2.58 -2.56 6.94
CA PRO A 143 3.25 -2.15 5.72
C PRO A 143 4.59 -2.86 5.55
N THR A 144 4.89 -3.29 4.34
CA THR A 144 6.17 -3.89 3.96
C THR A 144 7.12 -2.81 3.44
N ARG A 145 8.35 -2.83 3.93
CA ARG A 145 9.40 -1.91 3.50
C ARG A 145 9.82 -2.19 2.06
N LEU A 146 9.84 -1.17 1.22
CA LEU A 146 10.28 -1.28 -0.17
C LEU A 146 11.82 -1.43 -0.24
N GLY A 147 12.30 -2.32 -1.11
CA GLY A 147 13.73 -2.56 -1.33
C GLY A 147 14.36 -3.61 -0.39
N MET A 148 13.53 -4.27 0.34
CA MET A 148 13.92 -5.40 1.20
C MET A 148 13.87 -6.72 0.43
#